data_f37dc7d2419dec7a011186d3ff8abeb9
#
_entry.id   f37dc7d2419dec7a011186d3ff8abeb9
#
_cell.length_a   1.000
_cell.length_b   1.000
_cell.length_c   1.000
_cell.angle_alpha   90.00
_cell.angle_beta   90.00
_cell.angle_gamma   90.00
#
_symmetry.space_group_name_H-M   'P 1'
#
loop_
_entity.id
_entity.type
_entity.pdbx_description
1 polymer ?
#
loop_
_entity_poly.entity_id
_entity_poly.type
_entity_poly.pdbx_seq_one_letter_code
_entity_poly.pdbx_strand_id
1 'polypeptide(L)' 'SDYKGFDVSDMVILGKFCFIGTVEGMFRVNLKSKRIREYNFEFIGAVNSIENIGKYIWMGTSEGLIRFKWRKDL' A
#
# COMPACT_ATOMS: atom_id res chain seq x y z
N SER A 1 -9.21 17.86 -5.11
CA SER A 1 -8.40 17.10 -4.23
C SER A 1 -6.98 17.59 -4.17
N ASP A 2 -6.39 17.36 -3.08
CA ASP A 2 -5.11 17.95 -2.79
C ASP A 2 -3.98 16.97 -2.68
N TYR A 3 -4.11 15.88 -3.36
CA TYR A 3 -3.07 14.86 -3.34
C TYR A 3 -2.09 15.03 -4.46
N LYS A 4 -1.68 16.24 -4.70
CA LYS A 4 -0.67 16.42 -5.72
C LYS A 4 0.65 15.98 -5.20
N GLY A 5 1.42 15.43 -6.07
CA GLY A 5 2.74 14.98 -5.73
C GLY A 5 2.84 13.50 -5.46
N PHE A 6 1.72 12.81 -5.39
CA PHE A 6 1.77 11.37 -5.22
C PHE A 6 1.36 10.69 -6.50
N ASP A 7 2.30 10.05 -7.14
CA ASP A 7 2.01 9.24 -8.30
C ASP A 7 1.68 7.85 -7.82
N VAL A 8 0.42 7.48 -7.95
CA VAL A 8 -0.04 6.16 -7.53
C VAL A 8 0.35 5.15 -8.60
N SER A 9 1.14 4.17 -8.20
CA SER A 9 1.55 3.11 -9.11
C SER A 9 0.48 2.03 -9.21
N ASP A 10 -0.14 1.71 -8.08
CA ASP A 10 -1.13 0.64 -8.04
C ASP A 10 -1.93 0.77 -6.76
N MET A 11 -3.10 0.14 -6.71
CA MET A 11 -3.88 0.13 -5.49
C MET A 11 -4.79 -1.08 -5.45
N VAL A 12 -5.19 -1.49 -4.24
CA VAL A 12 -6.10 -2.60 -4.05
C VAL A 12 -7.03 -2.27 -2.90
N ILE A 13 -8.31 -2.60 -3.06
CA ILE A 13 -9.32 -2.34 -2.04
C ILE A 13 -9.69 -3.66 -1.38
N LEU A 14 -9.52 -3.71 -0.06
CA LEU A 14 -9.84 -4.89 0.73
C LEU A 14 -10.75 -4.47 1.87
N GLY A 15 -12.05 -4.77 1.73
CA GLY A 15 -13.03 -4.34 2.71
C GLY A 15 -13.11 -2.83 2.78
N LYS A 16 -12.87 -2.29 3.96
CA LYS A 16 -12.94 -0.84 4.16
C LYS A 16 -11.58 -0.15 3.97
N PHE A 17 -10.59 -0.89 3.54
CA PHE A 17 -9.26 -0.34 3.38
C PHE A 17 -8.85 -0.28 1.93
N CYS A 18 -8.17 0.78 1.58
CA CYS A 18 -7.54 0.92 0.28
C CYS A 18 -6.04 0.99 0.50
N PHE A 19 -5.32 0.06 -0.10
CA PHE A 19 -3.85 0.04 -0.01
C PHE A 19 -3.31 0.64 -1.29
N ILE A 20 -2.48 1.66 -1.16
CA ILE A 20 -2.00 2.45 -2.27
C ILE A 20 -0.50 2.39 -2.33
N GLY A 21 0.03 1.96 -3.47
CA GLY A 21 1.47 1.94 -3.71
C GLY A 21 1.90 3.18 -4.47
N THR A 22 2.98 3.79 -4.01
CA THR A 22 3.54 4.98 -4.64
C THR A 22 5.05 4.85 -4.71
N VAL A 23 5.68 5.83 -5.34
CA VAL A 23 7.14 5.86 -5.37
C VAL A 23 7.74 6.11 -3.98
N GLU A 24 6.90 6.58 -3.06
CA GLU A 24 7.35 6.88 -1.70
C GLU A 24 7.10 5.73 -0.72
N GLY A 25 6.41 4.69 -1.15
CA GLY A 25 6.07 3.58 -0.28
C GLY A 25 4.61 3.22 -0.38
N MET A 26 4.06 2.67 0.69
CA MET A 26 2.66 2.24 0.69
C MET A 26 1.87 2.96 1.75
N PHE A 27 0.63 3.28 1.41
CA PHE A 27 -0.32 3.91 2.33
C PHE A 27 -1.58 3.07 2.42
N ARG A 28 -2.23 3.12 3.57
CA ARG A 28 -3.54 2.50 3.77
C ARG A 28 -4.54 3.58 4.13
N VAL A 29 -5.63 3.65 3.39
CA VAL A 29 -6.70 4.58 3.66
C VAL A 29 -7.90 3.80 4.18
N ASN A 30 -8.43 4.21 5.33
CA ASN A 30 -9.68 3.67 5.83
C ASN A 30 -10.79 4.42 5.12
N LEU A 31 -11.54 3.74 4.27
CA LEU A 31 -12.53 4.40 3.44
C LEU A 31 -13.72 4.94 4.22
N LYS A 32 -13.94 4.44 5.44
CA LYS A 32 -15.02 4.94 6.27
C LYS A 32 -14.59 6.14 7.08
N SER A 33 -13.50 6.03 7.80
CA SER A 33 -13.04 7.11 8.68
C SER A 33 -12.18 8.12 7.97
N LYS A 34 -11.72 7.80 6.77
CA LYS A 34 -10.83 8.66 5.98
C LYS A 34 -9.45 8.82 6.60
N ARG A 35 -9.10 7.96 7.53
CA ARG A 35 -7.78 8.00 8.15
C ARG A 35 -6.76 7.33 7.24
N ILE A 36 -5.56 7.90 7.23
CA ILE A 36 -4.47 7.42 6.39
C ILE A 36 -3.36 6.92 7.29
N ARG A 37 -2.85 5.74 6.97
CA ARG A 37 -1.70 5.19 7.65
C ARG A 37 -0.59 4.97 6.63
N GLU A 38 0.58 5.49 6.92
CA GLU A 38 1.74 5.27 6.07
C GLU A 38 2.49 4.05 6.57
N TYR A 39 2.84 3.15 5.65
CA TYR A 39 3.66 2.00 5.98
C TYR A 39 5.09 2.32 5.59
N ASN A 40 5.93 2.36 6.59
CA ASN A 40 7.31 2.72 6.40
C ASN A 40 8.17 1.46 6.46
N PHE A 41 8.26 0.77 5.36
CA PHE A 41 9.08 -0.44 5.26
C PHE A 41 10.48 -0.02 4.85
N GLU A 42 11.45 -0.29 5.70
CA GLU A 42 12.83 0.01 5.36
C GLU A 42 13.25 -0.79 4.13
N PHE A 43 13.96 -0.14 3.24
CA PHE A 43 14.59 -0.79 2.11
C PHE A 43 13.65 -1.29 1.01
N ILE A 44 12.41 -0.87 0.99
CA ILE A 44 11.55 -1.34 -0.09
C ILE A 44 11.59 -0.42 -1.32
N GLY A 45 11.95 0.84 -1.13
CA GLY A 45 11.97 1.76 -2.24
C GLY A 45 10.60 2.04 -2.79
N ALA A 46 10.52 2.26 -4.10
CA ALA A 46 9.25 2.56 -4.75
C ALA A 46 8.41 1.29 -4.88
N VAL A 47 7.11 1.43 -4.62
CA VAL A 47 6.16 0.33 -4.81
C VAL A 47 5.59 0.44 -6.21
N ASN A 48 5.85 -0.57 -7.04
CA ASN A 48 5.45 -0.57 -8.44
C ASN A 48 4.15 -1.30 -8.69
N SER A 49 3.85 -2.29 -7.87
CA SER A 49 2.64 -3.08 -8.04
C SER A 49 2.19 -3.63 -6.70
N ILE A 50 0.89 -3.86 -6.58
CA ILE A 50 0.30 -4.44 -5.38
C ILE A 50 -0.69 -5.51 -5.82
N GLU A 51 -0.66 -6.65 -5.15
CA GLU A 51 -1.62 -7.70 -5.43
C GLU A 51 -2.02 -8.37 -4.14
N ASN A 52 -3.31 -8.63 -3.99
CA ASN A 52 -3.82 -9.32 -2.81
C ASN A 52 -3.99 -10.80 -3.12
N ILE A 53 -3.39 -11.62 -2.29
CA ILE A 53 -3.54 -13.07 -2.39
C ILE A 53 -3.85 -13.57 -0.99
N GLY A 54 -5.13 -13.92 -0.74
CA GLY A 54 -5.56 -14.33 0.58
C GLY A 54 -5.35 -13.25 1.61
N LYS A 55 -4.66 -13.58 2.68
CA LYS A 55 -4.40 -12.61 3.74
C LYS A 55 -3.10 -11.85 3.55
N TYR A 56 -2.51 -11.99 2.39
CA TYR A 56 -1.25 -11.32 2.09
C TYR A 56 -1.43 -10.29 1.00
N ILE A 57 -0.65 -9.25 1.11
CA ILE A 57 -0.46 -8.30 0.03
C ILE A 57 0.96 -8.49 -0.47
N TRP A 58 1.09 -8.69 -1.77
CA TRP A 58 2.39 -8.82 -2.41
C TRP A 58 2.68 -7.52 -3.13
N MET A 59 3.87 -7.01 -2.90
CA MET A 59 4.29 -5.75 -3.51
C MET A 59 5.54 -5.97 -4.33
N GLY A 60 5.48 -5.56 -5.58
CA GLY A 60 6.67 -5.47 -6.41
C GLY A 60 7.30 -4.12 -6.16
N THR A 61 8.54 -4.11 -5.73
CA THR A 61 9.20 -2.85 -5.39
C THR A 61 10.54 -2.77 -6.12
N SER A 62 11.14 -1.59 -6.06
CA SER A 62 12.44 -1.40 -6.67
C SER A 62 13.53 -2.24 -5.99
N GLU A 63 13.26 -2.70 -4.78
CA GLU A 63 14.20 -3.52 -4.03
C GLU A 63 13.83 -4.99 -4.00
N GLY A 64 12.81 -5.39 -4.73
CA GLY A 64 12.40 -6.77 -4.82
C GLY A 64 10.95 -7.00 -4.47
N LEU A 65 10.60 -8.26 -4.30
CA LEU A 65 9.24 -8.67 -4.02
C LEU A 65 9.04 -8.81 -2.52
N ILE A 66 8.01 -8.16 -2.00
CA ILE A 66 7.74 -8.14 -0.57
C ILE A 66 6.34 -8.68 -0.31
N ARG A 67 6.24 -9.56 0.68
CA ARG A 67 4.97 -10.09 1.13
C ARG A 67 4.61 -9.48 2.47
N PHE A 68 3.39 -8.98 2.58
CA PHE A 68 2.91 -8.29 3.77
C PHE A 68 1.58 -8.90 4.23
N LYS A 69 1.50 -9.28 5.49
CA LYS A 69 0.30 -9.86 6.05
C LYS A 69 -0.59 -8.74 6.58
N TRP A 70 -1.47 -8.26 5.75
CA TRP A 70 -2.22 -7.04 6.04
C TRP A 70 -3.21 -7.17 7.20
N ARG A 71 -3.74 -8.37 7.42
CA ARG A 71 -4.72 -8.56 8.49
C ARG A 71 -4.13 -8.43 9.88
N LYS A 72 -2.85 -8.69 10.00
CA LYS A 72 -2.18 -8.61 11.28
C LYS A 72 -2.17 -7.22 11.85
N ASP A 73 -2.30 -6.26 10.99
CA ASP A 73 -2.16 -4.86 11.33
C ASP A 73 -3.49 -4.21 11.67
N LEU A 74 -4.54 -4.96 11.65
CA LEU A 74 -5.85 -4.46 11.99
C LEU A 74 -6.14 -4.69 13.46
#